data_ab42ae49a4b74c6d73aabd26f6779483
#
_entry.id   ab42ae49a4b74c6d73aabd26f6779483
#
_cell.length_a   1.000
_cell.length_b   1.000
_cell.length_c   1.000
_cell.angle_alpha   90.00
_cell.angle_beta   90.00
_cell.angle_gamma   90.00
#
_symmetry.space_group_name_H-M   'P 1'
#
loop_
_entity.id
_entity.type
_entity.pdbx_description
1 polymer ?
#
loop_
_entity_poly.entity_id
_entity_poly.type
_entity_poly.pdbx_seq_one_letter_code
_entity_poly.pdbx_strand_id
1 'polypeptide(L)'
;MLWSVTKVIIFIGLVVSASFGTVYLLELDGGITIRSETQEFVLTPLKATIGFIVLVLAIWVLLKLASFMIAVLRFLNGDDTAISRYFDRNRQEKGYRALSEGMLALASGEGDVALTKASKAERYLRKPALTNLLTAQAAEMSGNRRKAEEVYKKLLNNEKTRFVGVRGLMKQKLSDGETDTALKLAETAFALKPRHVETQDMLLQLQAKTEDWKGARETLRNKLKYGSMPRELHKRRDAVLALTEAMVSKEDGDLE
;
A
#
# COMPACT_ATOMS: atom_id res chain seq x y z
N MET A 1 14.26 -5.02 25.97
CA MET A 1 15.54 -5.19 26.68
C MET A 1 15.39 -5.09 28.20
N LEU A 2 14.73 -4.08 28.77
CA LEU A 2 14.54 -3.93 30.24
C LEU A 2 13.93 -5.17 30.92
N TRP A 3 12.96 -5.83 30.30
CA TRP A 3 12.28 -7.00 30.89
C TRP A 3 13.16 -8.27 30.97
N SER A 4 14.18 -8.39 30.11
CA SER A 4 15.17 -9.47 30.21
C SER A 4 16.15 -9.23 31.35
N VAL A 5 16.55 -8.00 31.58
CA VAL A 5 17.44 -7.60 32.69
C VAL A 5 16.74 -7.81 34.03
N THR A 6 15.49 -7.42 34.16
CA THR A 6 14.69 -7.63 35.39
C THR A 6 14.59 -9.12 35.76
N LYS A 7 14.39 -10.00 34.77
CA LYS A 7 14.35 -11.46 35.02
C LYS A 7 15.69 -12.01 35.53
N VAL A 8 16.79 -11.53 34.97
CA VAL A 8 18.16 -11.92 35.41
C VAL A 8 18.43 -11.45 36.85
N ILE A 9 18.05 -10.22 37.18
CA ILE A 9 18.20 -9.66 38.54
C ILE A 9 17.36 -10.46 39.55
N ILE A 10 16.10 -10.79 39.23
CA ILE A 10 15.22 -11.60 40.05
C ILE A 10 15.84 -13.01 40.25
N PHE A 11 16.37 -13.60 39.18
CA PHE A 11 17.01 -14.93 39.26
C PHE A 11 18.25 -14.90 40.14
N ILE A 12 19.11 -13.91 39.99
CA ILE A 12 20.33 -13.73 40.85
C ILE A 12 19.90 -13.52 42.32
N GLY A 13 18.91 -12.67 42.58
CA GLY A 13 18.37 -12.46 43.94
C GLY A 13 17.83 -13.74 44.56
N LEU A 14 17.16 -14.58 43.79
CA LEU A 14 16.63 -15.86 44.23
C LEU A 14 17.74 -16.87 44.55
N VAL A 15 18.81 -16.92 43.73
CA VAL A 15 19.99 -17.76 43.95
C VAL A 15 20.74 -17.33 45.21
N VAL A 16 20.93 -16.02 45.40
CA VAL A 16 21.61 -15.46 46.60
C VAL A 16 20.77 -15.75 47.85
N SER A 17 19.47 -15.54 47.81
CA SER A 17 18.56 -15.86 48.92
C SER A 17 18.55 -17.35 49.27
N ALA A 18 18.57 -18.22 48.24
CA ALA A 18 18.70 -19.67 48.43
C ALA A 18 20.03 -20.07 49.07
N SER A 19 21.14 -19.44 48.67
CA SER A 19 22.46 -19.68 49.23
C SER A 19 22.52 -19.27 50.70
N PHE A 20 22.03 -18.10 51.07
CA PHE A 20 21.93 -17.65 52.46
C PHE A 20 21.01 -18.55 53.30
N GLY A 21 19.86 -18.96 52.77
CA GLY A 21 18.96 -19.89 53.41
C GLY A 21 19.60 -21.25 53.69
N THR A 22 20.45 -21.72 52.79
CA THR A 22 21.20 -22.98 52.96
C THR A 22 22.23 -22.91 54.09
N VAL A 23 22.98 -21.81 54.18
CA VAL A 23 23.97 -21.57 55.24
C VAL A 23 23.24 -21.50 56.59
N TYR A 24 22.13 -20.78 56.66
CA TYR A 24 21.29 -20.67 57.89
C TYR A 24 20.74 -22.01 58.35
N LEU A 25 20.30 -22.88 57.41
CA LEU A 25 19.82 -24.24 57.72
C LEU A 25 20.94 -25.20 58.14
N LEU A 26 22.18 -24.98 57.73
CA LEU A 26 23.36 -25.76 58.15
C LEU A 26 23.81 -25.40 59.56
N GLU A 27 23.61 -24.15 60.01
CA GLU A 27 23.87 -23.70 61.38
C GLU A 27 22.85 -24.16 62.44
N LEU A 28 21.67 -24.57 61.99
CA LEU A 28 20.64 -25.17 62.83
C LEU A 28 20.96 -26.67 63.01
N ASP A 29 21.51 -27.05 64.11
CA ASP A 29 21.83 -28.43 64.54
C ASP A 29 20.57 -29.32 64.78
N GLY A 30 19.56 -29.18 63.99
CA GLY A 30 18.31 -29.92 64.11
C GLY A 30 17.65 -30.17 62.75
N GLY A 31 17.55 -31.43 62.35
CA GLY A 31 16.74 -31.82 61.18
C GLY A 31 15.26 -31.41 61.35
N ILE A 32 14.67 -30.85 60.31
CA ILE A 32 13.22 -30.56 60.28
C ILE A 32 12.48 -31.89 60.18
N THR A 33 11.83 -32.30 61.28
CA THR A 33 10.97 -33.49 61.29
C THR A 33 9.55 -33.08 60.95
N ILE A 34 9.11 -33.45 59.77
CA ILE A 34 7.70 -33.31 59.36
C ILE A 34 6.99 -34.60 59.77
N ARG A 35 6.18 -34.52 60.86
CA ARG A 35 5.39 -35.62 61.35
C ARG A 35 4.03 -35.66 60.64
N SER A 36 3.84 -36.66 59.80
CA SER A 36 2.51 -37.00 59.26
C SER A 36 2.06 -38.28 59.98
N GLU A 37 0.75 -38.47 60.11
CA GLU A 37 0.11 -39.52 60.96
C GLU A 37 0.63 -40.96 60.72
N THR A 38 1.33 -41.22 59.61
CA THR A 38 1.81 -42.58 59.26
C THR A 38 3.30 -42.70 58.96
N GLN A 39 4.03 -41.59 58.78
CA GLN A 39 5.47 -41.64 58.48
C GLN A 39 6.21 -40.41 59.03
N GLU A 40 7.36 -40.64 59.66
CA GLU A 40 8.26 -39.58 60.07
C GLU A 40 9.30 -39.35 58.97
N PHE A 41 9.21 -38.20 58.25
CA PHE A 41 10.22 -37.78 57.30
C PHE A 41 11.23 -36.90 57.99
N VAL A 42 12.44 -37.43 58.20
CA VAL A 42 13.57 -36.64 58.65
C VAL A 42 14.23 -35.98 57.42
N LEU A 43 13.94 -34.70 57.21
CA LEU A 43 14.64 -33.90 56.20
C LEU A 43 16.01 -33.49 56.77
N THR A 44 17.04 -34.19 56.34
CA THR A 44 18.41 -33.71 56.56
C THR A 44 18.63 -32.42 55.79
N PRO A 45 19.47 -31.46 56.27
CA PRO A 45 19.72 -30.19 55.60
C PRO A 45 20.14 -30.33 54.12
N LEU A 46 20.86 -31.39 53.80
CA LEU A 46 21.23 -31.70 52.41
C LEU A 46 20.04 -32.04 51.52
N LYS A 47 19.06 -32.83 52.02
CA LYS A 47 17.85 -33.16 51.25
C LYS A 47 16.93 -31.96 51.08
N ALA A 48 16.85 -31.06 52.07
CA ALA A 48 16.09 -29.82 51.97
C ALA A 48 16.67 -28.87 50.89
N THR A 49 17.99 -28.75 50.82
CA THR A 49 18.71 -27.94 49.83
C THR A 49 18.49 -28.47 48.42
N ILE A 50 18.63 -29.77 48.21
CA ILE A 50 18.41 -30.42 46.91
C ILE A 50 16.94 -30.21 46.49
N GLY A 51 15.96 -30.45 47.41
CA GLY A 51 14.55 -30.21 47.14
C GLY A 51 14.24 -28.79 46.77
N PHE A 52 14.85 -27.78 47.39
CA PHE A 52 14.69 -26.39 47.08
C PHE A 52 15.26 -26.03 45.68
N ILE A 53 16.44 -26.54 45.34
CA ILE A 53 17.03 -26.35 44.02
C ILE A 53 16.14 -26.96 42.93
N VAL A 54 15.61 -28.16 43.14
CA VAL A 54 14.70 -28.83 42.23
C VAL A 54 13.41 -28.02 42.09
N LEU A 55 12.85 -27.45 43.17
CA LEU A 55 11.65 -26.62 43.16
C LEU A 55 11.89 -25.34 42.35
N VAL A 56 13.03 -24.64 42.56
CA VAL A 56 13.37 -23.43 41.79
C VAL A 56 13.54 -23.75 40.30
N LEU A 57 14.19 -24.86 39.96
CA LEU A 57 14.30 -25.35 38.59
C LEU A 57 12.96 -25.68 37.97
N ALA A 58 12.07 -26.33 38.71
CA ALA A 58 10.72 -26.65 38.25
C ALA A 58 9.89 -25.38 37.98
N ILE A 59 9.92 -24.39 38.86
CA ILE A 59 9.27 -23.10 38.67
C ILE A 59 9.85 -22.39 37.46
N TRP A 60 11.14 -22.39 37.26
CA TRP A 60 11.79 -21.76 36.09
C TRP A 60 11.36 -22.43 34.78
N VAL A 61 11.30 -23.76 34.74
CA VAL A 61 10.81 -24.53 33.57
C VAL A 61 9.33 -24.21 33.29
N LEU A 62 8.49 -24.15 34.33
CA LEU A 62 7.07 -23.79 34.21
C LEU A 62 6.89 -22.38 33.65
N LEU A 63 7.65 -21.40 34.11
CA LEU A 63 7.62 -20.03 33.58
C LEU A 63 8.09 -19.97 32.13
N LYS A 64 9.11 -20.75 31.75
CA LYS A 64 9.55 -20.89 30.36
C LYS A 64 8.47 -21.53 29.48
N LEU A 65 7.82 -22.57 29.98
CA LEU A 65 6.74 -23.26 29.26
C LEU A 65 5.52 -22.34 29.09
N ALA A 66 5.12 -21.59 30.12
CA ALA A 66 4.07 -20.61 30.05
C ALA A 66 4.38 -19.48 29.06
N SER A 67 5.61 -18.96 29.04
CA SER A 67 6.03 -17.94 28.09
C SER A 67 6.07 -18.46 26.64
N PHE A 68 6.44 -19.72 26.45
CA PHE A 68 6.36 -20.40 25.15
C PHE A 68 4.91 -20.58 24.69
N MET A 69 4.02 -20.99 25.59
CA MET A 69 2.58 -21.16 25.28
C MET A 69 1.93 -19.83 24.90
N ILE A 70 2.26 -18.73 25.60
CA ILE A 70 1.81 -17.37 25.24
C ILE A 70 2.37 -16.96 23.87
N ALA A 71 3.62 -17.30 23.56
CA ALA A 71 4.21 -17.00 22.25
C ALA A 71 3.52 -17.78 21.12
N VAL A 72 3.17 -19.05 21.35
CA VAL A 72 2.39 -19.88 20.41
C VAL A 72 0.98 -19.33 20.22
N LEU A 73 0.29 -18.94 21.31
CA LEU A 73 -1.03 -18.33 21.23
C LEU A 73 -1.02 -16.99 20.49
N ARG A 74 0.01 -16.15 20.69
CA ARG A 74 0.22 -14.92 19.93
C ARG A 74 0.47 -15.20 18.45
N PHE A 75 1.22 -16.24 18.14
CA PHE A 75 1.44 -16.68 16.77
C PHE A 75 0.15 -17.14 16.09
N LEU A 76 -0.70 -17.89 16.80
CA LEU A 76 -2.01 -18.34 16.32
C LEU A 76 -3.01 -17.19 16.16
N ASN A 77 -2.91 -16.14 16.99
CA ASN A 77 -3.74 -14.93 16.91
C ASN A 77 -3.28 -13.92 15.84
N GLY A 78 -2.29 -14.28 15.02
CA GLY A 78 -1.84 -13.43 13.90
C GLY A 78 -0.96 -12.24 14.30
N ASP A 79 -0.44 -12.20 15.51
CA ASP A 79 0.56 -11.21 15.89
C ASP A 79 1.83 -11.39 15.05
N ASP A 80 2.15 -10.39 14.23
CA ASP A 80 3.34 -10.37 13.37
C ASP A 80 4.61 -10.60 14.21
N THR A 81 5.21 -11.77 14.02
CA THR A 81 6.50 -12.08 14.66
C THR A 81 7.60 -11.18 14.09
N ALA A 82 8.66 -10.96 14.87
CA ALA A 82 9.83 -10.20 14.40
C ALA A 82 10.39 -10.74 13.07
N ILE A 83 10.22 -12.04 12.83
CA ILE A 83 10.63 -12.74 11.62
C ILE A 83 9.74 -12.37 10.43
N SER A 84 8.40 -12.40 10.59
CA SER A 84 7.48 -12.00 9.52
C SER A 84 7.66 -10.52 9.17
N ARG A 85 7.83 -9.64 10.15
CA ARG A 85 8.15 -8.21 9.94
C ARG A 85 9.46 -7.99 9.18
N TYR A 86 10.49 -8.80 9.44
CA TYR A 86 11.75 -8.73 8.70
C TYR A 86 11.58 -9.15 7.24
N PHE A 87 10.86 -10.25 6.97
CA PHE A 87 10.59 -10.71 5.61
C PHE A 87 9.68 -9.74 4.86
N ASP A 88 8.66 -9.18 5.50
CA ASP A 88 7.77 -8.18 4.88
C ASP A 88 8.52 -6.89 4.57
N ARG A 89 9.39 -6.42 5.45
CA ARG A 89 10.23 -5.25 5.18
C ARG A 89 11.17 -5.47 4.00
N ASN A 90 11.88 -6.59 3.94
CA ASN A 90 12.77 -6.94 2.83
C ASN A 90 11.99 -7.10 1.51
N ARG A 91 10.79 -7.68 1.57
CA ARG A 91 9.89 -7.80 0.43
C ARG A 91 9.45 -6.43 -0.07
N GLN A 92 9.01 -5.54 0.82
CA GLN A 92 8.62 -4.17 0.47
C GLN A 92 9.79 -3.39 -0.13
N GLU A 93 10.98 -3.48 0.44
CA GLU A 93 12.17 -2.82 -0.07
C GLU A 93 12.50 -3.26 -1.51
N LYS A 94 12.49 -4.56 -1.78
CA LYS A 94 12.66 -5.12 -3.13
C LYS A 94 11.58 -4.62 -4.10
N GLY A 95 10.35 -4.49 -3.63
CA GLY A 95 9.23 -3.98 -4.41
C GLY A 95 9.36 -2.50 -4.75
N TYR A 96 9.71 -1.66 -3.78
CA TYR A 96 9.94 -0.24 -4.01
C TYR A 96 11.17 0.02 -4.89
N ARG A 97 12.23 -0.78 -4.74
CA ARG A 97 13.39 -0.71 -5.64
C ARG A 97 12.98 -1.02 -7.07
N ALA A 98 12.22 -2.10 -7.30
CA ALA A 98 11.72 -2.44 -8.64
C ALA A 98 10.78 -1.34 -9.20
N LEU A 99 9.94 -0.72 -8.36
CA LEU A 99 9.09 0.39 -8.75
C LEU A 99 9.93 1.60 -9.20
N SER A 100 10.95 1.97 -8.41
CA SER A 100 11.87 3.07 -8.74
C SER A 100 12.63 2.81 -10.02
N GLU A 101 13.20 1.61 -10.19
CA GLU A 101 13.89 1.20 -11.40
C GLU A 101 12.96 1.24 -12.63
N GLY A 102 11.69 0.83 -12.47
CA GLY A 102 10.69 0.91 -13.54
C GLY A 102 10.32 2.35 -13.91
N MET A 103 10.23 3.24 -12.92
CA MET A 103 10.01 4.68 -13.19
C MET A 103 11.19 5.33 -13.91
N LEU A 104 12.43 4.96 -13.55
CA LEU A 104 13.62 5.42 -14.25
C LEU A 104 13.66 4.92 -15.70
N ALA A 105 13.33 3.64 -15.93
CA ALA A 105 13.23 3.06 -17.26
C ALA A 105 12.14 3.77 -18.11
N LEU A 106 10.99 4.12 -17.53
CA LEU A 106 9.98 4.94 -18.19
C LEU A 106 10.53 6.31 -18.61
N ALA A 107 11.22 6.99 -17.69
CA ALA A 107 11.80 8.30 -17.96
C ALA A 107 12.88 8.23 -19.07
N SER A 108 13.59 7.09 -19.18
CA SER A 108 14.58 6.83 -20.22
C SER A 108 13.99 6.35 -21.55
N GLY A 109 12.65 6.16 -21.64
CA GLY A 109 12.00 5.65 -22.86
C GLY A 109 12.08 4.14 -23.06
N GLU A 110 12.52 3.39 -22.04
CA GLU A 110 12.74 1.95 -22.08
C GLU A 110 11.47 1.19 -21.64
N GLY A 111 10.42 1.17 -22.49
CA GLY A 111 9.10 0.63 -22.16
C GLY A 111 9.12 -0.83 -21.72
N ASP A 112 9.88 -1.70 -22.40
CA ASP A 112 9.94 -3.15 -22.08
C ASP A 112 10.66 -3.42 -20.75
N VAL A 113 11.73 -2.65 -20.47
CA VAL A 113 12.43 -2.69 -19.19
C VAL A 113 11.49 -2.22 -18.08
N ALA A 114 10.79 -1.12 -18.29
CA ALA A 114 9.80 -0.59 -17.35
C ALA A 114 8.69 -1.60 -17.06
N LEU A 115 8.17 -2.30 -18.08
CA LEU A 115 7.13 -3.32 -17.94
C LEU A 115 7.62 -4.52 -17.12
N THR A 116 8.85 -4.97 -17.35
CA THR A 116 9.49 -6.03 -16.57
C THR A 116 9.65 -5.63 -15.10
N LYS A 117 10.09 -4.40 -14.84
CA LYS A 117 10.25 -3.87 -13.47
C LYS A 117 8.89 -3.65 -12.79
N ALA A 118 7.87 -3.21 -13.53
CA ALA A 118 6.50 -3.07 -13.05
C ALA A 118 5.93 -4.42 -12.58
N SER A 119 6.10 -5.49 -13.36
CA SER A 119 5.69 -6.85 -13.00
C SER A 119 6.43 -7.37 -11.76
N LYS A 120 7.72 -7.02 -11.62
CA LYS A 120 8.49 -7.34 -10.41
C LYS A 120 7.97 -6.57 -9.20
N ALA A 121 7.67 -5.27 -9.35
CA ALA A 121 7.09 -4.44 -8.30
C ALA A 121 5.73 -4.97 -7.85
N GLU A 122 4.85 -5.37 -8.78
CA GLU A 122 3.53 -5.95 -8.50
C GLU A 122 3.62 -7.21 -7.63
N ARG A 123 4.59 -8.09 -7.92
CA ARG A 123 4.83 -9.32 -7.16
C ARG A 123 5.22 -9.07 -5.71
N TYR A 124 5.94 -7.99 -5.44
CA TYR A 124 6.46 -7.66 -4.12
C TYR A 124 5.60 -6.64 -3.35
N LEU A 125 5.06 -5.63 -4.04
CA LEU A 125 4.21 -4.60 -3.45
C LEU A 125 2.74 -4.98 -3.63
N ARG A 126 2.04 -5.30 -2.59
CA ARG A 126 0.58 -5.47 -2.63
C ARG A 126 -0.14 -4.11 -2.71
N LYS A 127 0.29 -3.26 -3.67
CA LYS A 127 -0.24 -1.90 -3.87
C LYS A 127 -0.66 -1.69 -5.33
N PRO A 128 -1.81 -2.25 -5.75
CA PRO A 128 -2.23 -2.29 -7.14
C PRO A 128 -2.38 -0.89 -7.77
N ALA A 129 -2.70 0.14 -6.99
CA ALA A 129 -2.81 1.50 -7.51
C ALA A 129 -1.48 2.03 -8.10
N LEU A 130 -0.35 1.74 -7.46
CA LEU A 130 0.97 2.18 -7.93
C LEU A 130 1.51 1.28 -9.04
N THR A 131 1.40 -0.03 -8.88
CA THR A 131 1.95 -0.98 -9.85
C THR A 131 1.16 -0.97 -11.16
N ASN A 132 -0.17 -0.87 -11.11
CA ASN A 132 -0.99 -0.72 -12.30
C ASN A 132 -0.70 0.58 -13.05
N LEU A 133 -0.46 1.69 -12.34
CA LEU A 133 -0.08 2.95 -12.99
C LEU A 133 1.22 2.79 -13.79
N LEU A 134 2.26 2.24 -13.17
CA LEU A 134 3.53 1.98 -13.84
C LEU A 134 3.37 0.99 -15.00
N THR A 135 2.61 -0.10 -14.80
CA THR A 135 2.36 -1.11 -15.83
C THR A 135 1.62 -0.53 -17.03
N ALA A 136 0.61 0.32 -16.82
CA ALA A 136 -0.14 0.94 -17.89
C ALA A 136 0.74 1.85 -18.76
N GLN A 137 1.54 2.71 -18.12
CA GLN A 137 2.45 3.60 -18.82
C GLN A 137 3.58 2.84 -19.55
N ALA A 138 4.12 1.80 -18.91
CA ALA A 138 5.15 0.96 -19.52
C ALA A 138 4.61 0.18 -20.73
N ALA A 139 3.40 -0.36 -20.62
CA ALA A 139 2.74 -1.06 -21.72
C ALA A 139 2.39 -0.14 -22.89
N GLU A 140 1.98 1.10 -22.61
CA GLU A 140 1.74 2.12 -23.63
C GLU A 140 3.05 2.47 -24.35
N MET A 141 4.13 2.70 -23.60
CA MET A 141 5.45 3.03 -24.16
C MET A 141 6.07 1.89 -24.96
N SER A 142 5.88 0.63 -24.55
CA SER A 142 6.34 -0.56 -25.29
C SER A 142 5.47 -0.91 -26.48
N GLY A 143 4.41 -0.14 -26.76
CA GLY A 143 3.48 -0.42 -27.86
C GLY A 143 2.49 -1.56 -27.57
N ASN A 144 2.48 -2.12 -26.35
CA ASN A 144 1.55 -3.18 -25.97
C ASN A 144 0.18 -2.60 -25.59
N ARG A 145 -0.56 -2.16 -26.62
CA ARG A 145 -1.85 -1.47 -26.48
C ARG A 145 -2.88 -2.29 -25.73
N ARG A 146 -2.98 -3.59 -26.01
CA ARG A 146 -3.91 -4.50 -25.34
C ARG A 146 -3.67 -4.55 -23.82
N LYS A 147 -2.40 -4.66 -23.42
CA LYS A 147 -2.03 -4.67 -22.01
C LYS A 147 -2.29 -3.33 -21.33
N ALA A 148 -1.97 -2.23 -22.01
CA ALA A 148 -2.24 -0.89 -21.53
C ALA A 148 -3.75 -0.69 -21.29
N GLU A 149 -4.60 -1.05 -22.24
CA GLU A 149 -6.06 -0.94 -22.13
C GLU A 149 -6.59 -1.76 -20.93
N GLU A 150 -6.17 -3.02 -20.80
CA GLU A 150 -6.56 -3.89 -19.69
C GLU A 150 -6.24 -3.24 -18.34
N VAL A 151 -5.03 -2.69 -18.22
CA VAL A 151 -4.58 -2.11 -16.95
C VAL A 151 -5.22 -0.74 -16.71
N TYR A 152 -5.45 0.10 -17.73
CA TYR A 152 -6.22 1.33 -17.60
C TYR A 152 -7.65 1.05 -17.11
N LYS A 153 -8.30 -0.01 -17.60
CA LYS A 153 -9.62 -0.45 -17.08
C LYS A 153 -9.57 -0.82 -15.59
N LYS A 154 -8.50 -1.49 -15.14
CA LYS A 154 -8.30 -1.78 -13.70
C LYS A 154 -8.17 -0.50 -12.86
N LEU A 155 -7.54 0.54 -13.39
CA LEU A 155 -7.39 1.82 -12.71
C LEU A 155 -8.71 2.57 -12.49
N LEU A 156 -9.76 2.28 -13.27
CA LEU A 156 -11.08 2.87 -13.09
C LEU A 156 -11.74 2.51 -11.76
N ASN A 157 -11.41 1.35 -11.21
CA ASN A 157 -12.04 0.82 -9.99
C ASN A 157 -11.59 1.54 -8.72
N ASN A 158 -10.53 2.35 -8.79
CA ASN A 158 -10.02 3.08 -7.63
C ASN A 158 -10.17 4.58 -7.86
N GLU A 159 -10.81 5.27 -6.93
CA GLU A 159 -11.10 6.71 -7.03
C GLU A 159 -9.82 7.55 -7.27
N LYS A 160 -8.71 7.21 -6.61
CA LYS A 160 -7.44 7.95 -6.74
C LYS A 160 -6.79 7.79 -8.12
N THR A 161 -7.04 6.69 -8.81
CA THR A 161 -6.43 6.37 -10.11
C THR A 161 -7.41 6.47 -11.27
N ARG A 162 -8.72 6.59 -11.01
CA ARG A 162 -9.78 6.64 -12.00
C ARG A 162 -9.52 7.66 -13.11
N PHE A 163 -9.13 8.88 -12.73
CA PHE A 163 -8.81 9.92 -13.71
C PHE A 163 -7.70 9.49 -14.68
N VAL A 164 -6.66 8.84 -14.19
CA VAL A 164 -5.55 8.36 -15.03
C VAL A 164 -6.02 7.24 -15.96
N GLY A 165 -6.86 6.32 -15.47
CA GLY A 165 -7.45 5.25 -16.25
C GLY A 165 -8.30 5.80 -17.40
N VAL A 166 -9.21 6.75 -17.10
CA VAL A 166 -10.06 7.41 -18.11
C VAL A 166 -9.22 8.13 -19.16
N ARG A 167 -8.20 8.90 -18.72
CA ARG A 167 -7.32 9.63 -19.63
C ARG A 167 -6.49 8.71 -20.54
N GLY A 168 -5.99 7.60 -19.99
CA GLY A 168 -5.25 6.60 -20.77
C GLY A 168 -6.13 5.96 -21.83
N LEU A 169 -7.34 5.51 -21.47
CA LEU A 169 -8.31 4.95 -22.42
C LEU A 169 -8.73 5.98 -23.49
N MET A 170 -8.96 7.23 -23.09
CA MET A 170 -9.27 8.32 -24.03
C MET A 170 -8.18 8.49 -25.09
N LYS A 171 -6.90 8.54 -24.69
CA LYS A 171 -5.78 8.65 -25.62
C LYS A 171 -5.69 7.46 -26.58
N GLN A 172 -5.93 6.24 -26.09
CA GLN A 172 -5.95 5.04 -26.92
C GLN A 172 -7.09 5.08 -27.93
N LYS A 173 -8.32 5.41 -27.50
CA LYS A 173 -9.49 5.49 -28.37
C LYS A 173 -9.32 6.58 -29.44
N LEU A 174 -8.73 7.71 -29.06
CA LEU A 174 -8.41 8.76 -30.02
C LEU A 174 -7.41 8.28 -31.08
N SER A 175 -6.38 7.54 -30.67
CA SER A 175 -5.36 6.97 -31.57
C SER A 175 -5.92 5.82 -32.44
N ASP A 176 -7.01 5.16 -32.02
CA ASP A 176 -7.74 4.16 -32.81
C ASP A 176 -8.74 4.77 -33.80
N GLY A 177 -8.92 6.10 -33.76
CA GLY A 177 -9.89 6.81 -34.58
C GLY A 177 -11.32 6.75 -34.06
N GLU A 178 -11.55 6.14 -32.87
CA GLU A 178 -12.84 6.07 -32.22
C GLU A 178 -13.19 7.40 -31.55
N THR A 179 -13.47 8.43 -32.37
CA THR A 179 -13.65 9.82 -31.91
C THR A 179 -14.80 9.95 -30.90
N ASP A 180 -15.95 9.30 -31.15
CA ASP A 180 -17.14 9.38 -30.27
C ASP A 180 -16.86 8.76 -28.88
N THR A 181 -16.17 7.61 -28.85
CA THR A 181 -15.79 6.97 -27.60
C THR A 181 -14.78 7.84 -26.85
N ALA A 182 -13.81 8.42 -27.57
CA ALA A 182 -12.82 9.32 -26.99
C ALA A 182 -13.48 10.59 -26.42
N LEU A 183 -14.49 11.16 -27.08
CA LEU A 183 -15.25 12.31 -26.60
C LEU A 183 -15.94 12.01 -25.26
N LYS A 184 -16.67 10.91 -25.14
CA LYS A 184 -17.34 10.49 -23.90
C LYS A 184 -16.34 10.29 -22.75
N LEU A 185 -15.17 9.75 -23.05
CA LEU A 185 -14.09 9.59 -22.07
C LEU A 185 -13.46 10.94 -21.69
N ALA A 186 -13.35 11.88 -22.63
CA ALA A 186 -12.87 13.24 -22.36
C ALA A 186 -13.82 14.01 -21.45
N GLU A 187 -15.13 13.92 -21.68
CA GLU A 187 -16.17 14.48 -20.81
C GLU A 187 -16.08 13.90 -19.39
N THR A 188 -15.93 12.57 -19.29
CA THR A 188 -15.75 11.89 -18.02
C THR A 188 -14.48 12.36 -17.30
N ALA A 189 -13.37 12.49 -18.01
CA ALA A 189 -12.11 12.98 -17.46
C ALA A 189 -12.23 14.45 -17.00
N PHE A 190 -12.94 15.27 -17.78
CA PHE A 190 -13.21 16.66 -17.43
C PHE A 190 -14.08 16.75 -16.16
N ALA A 191 -15.14 15.93 -16.05
CA ALA A 191 -15.97 15.88 -14.85
C ALA A 191 -15.16 15.48 -13.59
N LEU A 192 -14.22 14.56 -13.72
CA LEU A 192 -13.33 14.13 -12.61
C LEU A 192 -12.33 15.21 -12.21
N LYS A 193 -11.75 15.93 -13.18
CA LYS A 193 -10.75 17.00 -12.94
C LYS A 193 -10.95 18.21 -13.85
N PRO A 194 -11.93 19.08 -13.55
CA PRO A 194 -12.26 20.22 -14.41
C PRO A 194 -11.13 21.23 -14.63
N ARG A 195 -10.16 21.32 -13.72
CA ARG A 195 -9.02 22.25 -13.81
C ARG A 195 -7.82 21.69 -14.59
N HIS A 196 -7.89 20.45 -15.06
CA HIS A 196 -6.77 19.83 -15.76
C HIS A 196 -6.69 20.33 -17.21
N VAL A 197 -5.69 21.18 -17.50
CA VAL A 197 -5.57 21.93 -18.75
C VAL A 197 -5.52 21.01 -19.98
N GLU A 198 -4.69 19.96 -19.95
CA GLU A 198 -4.58 18.99 -21.04
C GLU A 198 -5.92 18.33 -21.38
N THR A 199 -6.72 17.98 -20.35
CA THR A 199 -8.06 17.39 -20.57
C THR A 199 -9.03 18.40 -21.17
N GLN A 200 -8.99 19.67 -20.74
CA GLN A 200 -9.79 20.75 -21.35
C GLN A 200 -9.44 20.96 -22.82
N ASP A 201 -8.15 20.95 -23.16
CA ASP A 201 -7.70 21.11 -24.53
C ASP A 201 -8.10 19.93 -25.41
N MET A 202 -7.97 18.71 -24.90
CA MET A 202 -8.38 17.50 -25.59
C MET A 202 -9.91 17.46 -25.82
N LEU A 203 -10.69 17.81 -24.78
CA LEU A 203 -12.15 17.87 -24.89
C LEU A 203 -12.58 18.91 -25.95
N LEU A 204 -12.01 20.11 -25.90
CA LEU A 204 -12.29 21.17 -26.88
C LEU A 204 -11.96 20.73 -28.31
N GLN A 205 -10.82 20.05 -28.48
CA GLN A 205 -10.40 19.53 -29.80
C GLN A 205 -11.36 18.44 -30.30
N LEU A 206 -11.80 17.54 -29.44
CA LEU A 206 -12.76 16.47 -29.80
C LEU A 206 -14.11 17.04 -30.13
N GLN A 207 -14.63 17.98 -29.34
CA GLN A 207 -15.90 18.68 -29.62
C GLN A 207 -15.86 19.43 -30.94
N ALA A 208 -14.76 20.12 -31.24
CA ALA A 208 -14.61 20.76 -32.54
C ALA A 208 -14.54 19.76 -33.69
N LYS A 209 -13.94 18.59 -33.50
CA LYS A 209 -13.85 17.52 -34.52
C LYS A 209 -15.19 16.81 -34.76
N THR A 210 -16.06 16.75 -33.76
CA THR A 210 -17.40 16.15 -33.84
C THR A 210 -18.48 17.19 -34.09
N GLU A 211 -18.10 18.43 -34.38
CA GLU A 211 -19.00 19.56 -34.68
C GLU A 211 -19.92 19.94 -33.51
N ASP A 212 -19.58 19.51 -32.28
CA ASP A 212 -20.28 19.94 -31.06
C ASP A 212 -19.84 21.37 -30.68
N TRP A 213 -20.25 22.35 -31.47
CA TRP A 213 -19.85 23.76 -31.26
C TRP A 213 -20.38 24.32 -29.95
N LYS A 214 -21.55 23.91 -29.53
CA LYS A 214 -22.18 24.31 -28.25
C LYS A 214 -21.37 23.82 -27.07
N GLY A 215 -21.03 22.54 -27.04
CA GLY A 215 -20.16 21.95 -26.02
C GLY A 215 -18.76 22.57 -26.01
N ALA A 216 -18.20 22.83 -27.20
CA ALA A 216 -16.89 23.49 -27.33
C ALA A 216 -16.90 24.90 -26.71
N ARG A 217 -17.94 25.68 -26.89
CA ARG A 217 -18.09 27.01 -26.28
C ARG A 217 -18.25 26.91 -24.75
N GLU A 218 -18.96 25.93 -24.26
CA GLU A 218 -19.07 25.68 -22.81
C GLU A 218 -17.72 25.30 -22.20
N THR A 219 -16.99 24.41 -22.84
CA THR A 219 -15.63 24.04 -22.44
C THR A 219 -14.69 25.25 -22.44
N LEU A 220 -14.82 26.13 -23.44
CA LEU A 220 -14.05 27.36 -23.53
C LEU A 220 -14.36 28.32 -22.36
N ARG A 221 -15.63 28.47 -21.98
CA ARG A 221 -16.03 29.26 -20.79
C ARG A 221 -15.44 28.68 -19.50
N ASN A 222 -15.45 27.35 -19.38
CA ASN A 222 -14.85 26.67 -18.24
C ASN A 222 -13.32 26.90 -18.18
N LYS A 223 -12.63 26.91 -19.33
CA LYS A 223 -11.20 27.26 -19.38
C LYS A 223 -10.93 28.68 -18.87
N LEU A 224 -11.79 29.64 -19.23
CA LEU A 224 -11.70 31.01 -18.71
C LEU A 224 -11.97 31.05 -17.20
N LYS A 225 -13.03 30.38 -16.75
CA LYS A 225 -13.45 30.32 -15.33
C LYS A 225 -12.33 29.75 -14.44
N TYR A 226 -11.62 28.74 -14.91
CA TYR A 226 -10.53 28.12 -14.14
C TYR A 226 -9.16 28.76 -14.36
N GLY A 227 -9.08 29.88 -15.08
CA GLY A 227 -7.84 30.63 -15.29
C GLY A 227 -6.87 29.97 -16.27
N SER A 228 -7.32 28.96 -17.03
CA SER A 228 -6.50 28.26 -18.02
C SER A 228 -6.33 29.00 -19.34
N MET A 229 -6.96 30.18 -19.49
CA MET A 229 -6.98 30.97 -20.71
C MET A 229 -7.10 32.47 -20.44
N PRO A 230 -6.33 33.34 -21.16
CA PRO A 230 -6.50 34.78 -21.12
C PRO A 230 -7.86 35.22 -21.71
N ARG A 231 -8.46 36.29 -21.16
CA ARG A 231 -9.77 36.78 -21.59
C ARG A 231 -9.82 37.16 -23.09
N GLU A 232 -8.78 37.78 -23.61
CA GLU A 232 -8.74 38.18 -25.03
C GLU A 232 -8.71 36.98 -25.97
N LEU A 233 -7.97 35.91 -25.58
CA LEU A 233 -7.93 34.68 -26.35
C LEU A 233 -9.31 33.97 -26.32
N HIS A 234 -9.96 33.98 -25.15
CA HIS A 234 -11.31 33.44 -25.01
C HIS A 234 -12.29 34.16 -25.94
N LYS A 235 -12.34 35.49 -25.95
CA LYS A 235 -13.24 36.27 -26.82
C LYS A 235 -13.04 35.92 -28.29
N ARG A 236 -11.81 35.85 -28.75
CA ARG A 236 -11.48 35.49 -30.15
C ARG A 236 -11.97 34.09 -30.51
N ARG A 237 -11.67 33.10 -29.67
CA ARG A 237 -12.06 31.70 -29.91
C ARG A 237 -13.58 31.49 -29.80
N ASP A 238 -14.25 32.12 -28.83
CA ASP A 238 -15.70 32.04 -28.67
C ASP A 238 -16.42 32.68 -29.88
N ALA A 239 -15.91 33.79 -30.41
CA ALA A 239 -16.47 34.40 -31.63
C ALA A 239 -16.35 33.49 -32.86
N VAL A 240 -15.21 32.81 -33.03
CA VAL A 240 -15.01 31.84 -34.11
C VAL A 240 -16.01 30.68 -33.97
N LEU A 241 -16.10 30.06 -32.79
CA LEU A 241 -17.00 28.94 -32.53
C LEU A 241 -18.47 29.35 -32.71
N ALA A 242 -18.85 30.56 -32.26
CA ALA A 242 -20.22 31.08 -32.47
C ALA A 242 -20.56 31.29 -33.94
N LEU A 243 -19.59 31.79 -34.73
CA LEU A 243 -19.79 31.96 -36.18
C LEU A 243 -19.95 30.60 -36.87
N THR A 244 -19.08 29.61 -36.53
CA THR A 244 -19.17 28.26 -37.10
C THR A 244 -20.51 27.58 -36.74
N GLU A 245 -20.94 27.68 -35.46
CA GLU A 245 -22.25 27.19 -35.01
C GLU A 245 -23.41 27.81 -35.84
N ALA A 246 -23.34 29.11 -36.06
CA ALA A 246 -24.37 29.81 -36.85
C ALA A 246 -24.36 29.43 -38.35
N MET A 247 -23.21 29.18 -38.94
CA MET A 247 -23.09 28.75 -40.34
C MET A 247 -23.66 27.34 -40.54
N VAL A 248 -23.31 26.38 -39.66
CA VAL A 248 -23.86 25.02 -39.72
C VAL A 248 -25.37 25.01 -39.51
N SER A 249 -25.88 25.75 -38.52
CA SER A 249 -27.33 25.86 -38.28
C SER A 249 -28.09 26.47 -39.46
N LYS A 250 -27.44 27.35 -40.26
CA LYS A 250 -28.04 27.90 -41.46
C LYS A 250 -28.07 26.90 -42.61
N GLU A 251 -27.00 26.15 -42.80
CA GLU A 251 -26.95 25.09 -43.82
C GLU A 251 -28.01 24.00 -43.56
N ASP A 252 -28.18 23.58 -42.29
CA ASP A 252 -29.19 22.62 -41.88
C ASP A 252 -30.63 23.16 -42.10
N GLY A 253 -30.88 24.47 -41.85
CA GLY A 253 -32.15 25.10 -42.03
C GLY A 253 -32.49 25.44 -43.51
N ASP A 254 -31.53 25.51 -44.40
CA ASP A 254 -31.73 25.68 -45.85
C ASP A 254 -32.00 24.32 -46.55
N LEU A 255 -31.88 23.19 -45.84
CA LEU A 255 -32.15 21.83 -46.33
C LEU A 255 -33.53 21.29 -45.91
N GLU A 256 -34.27 21.96 -45.02
CA GLU A 256 -35.66 21.72 -44.68
C GLU A 256 -36.63 22.62 -45.51
#